data_a7353394ec19a9deb5295e74b82dc131
#
_entry.id   a7353394ec19a9deb5295e74b82dc131
#
_cell.length_a   1.000
_cell.length_b   1.000
_cell.length_c   1.000
_cell.angle_alpha   90.00
_cell.angle_beta   90.00
_cell.angle_gamma   90.00
#
_symmetry.space_group_name_H-M   'P 1'
#
loop_
_entity.id
_entity.type
_entity.pdbx_description
1 polymer ?
#
loop_
_entity_poly.entity_id
_entity_poly.type
_entity_poly.pdbx_seq_one_letter_code
_entity_poly.pdbx_strand_id
1 'polypeptide(L)'
;MTNFLTPILILFFFSIKSEKNLSGLWKSTDVDVVKYLKFDNNGLLTEIIENQTKSYRYKKNENFIEIELENGSSVESSFYINADTLTIQYFENGKSVRNQYLRTKLAL
;
A
#
# COMPACT_ATOMS: atom_id res chain seq x y z
N MET A 1 -10.27 -7.93 -41.67
CA MET A 1 -10.11 -7.12 -41.19
C MET A 1 -10.53 -6.83 -39.97
N THR A 2 -10.85 -7.40 -39.25
CA THR A 2 -11.27 -7.20 -37.94
C THR A 2 -10.20 -7.32 -36.97
N ASN A 3 -9.02 -7.41 -37.42
CA ASN A 3 -8.00 -7.59 -36.49
C ASN A 3 -7.80 -6.49 -35.60
N PHE A 4 -8.23 -5.30 -35.94
CA PHE A 4 -7.95 -4.22 -35.05
C PHE A 4 -8.81 -4.27 -33.84
N LEU A 5 -9.81 -5.02 -33.80
CA LEU A 5 -10.61 -5.09 -32.59
C LEU A 5 -9.83 -5.61 -31.42
N THR A 6 -8.99 -6.56 -31.70
CA THR A 6 -8.22 -7.17 -30.63
C THR A 6 -7.34 -6.17 -29.89
N PRO A 7 -6.64 -5.30 -30.59
CA PRO A 7 -5.85 -4.33 -29.85
C PRO A 7 -6.67 -3.43 -28.98
N ILE A 8 -7.86 -3.14 -29.43
CA ILE A 8 -8.70 -2.28 -28.65
C ILE A 8 -9.09 -2.91 -27.34
N LEU A 9 -9.40 -4.19 -27.40
CA LEU A 9 -9.75 -4.87 -26.17
C LEU A 9 -8.59 -4.91 -25.21
N ILE A 10 -7.42 -5.07 -25.74
CA ILE A 10 -6.25 -5.12 -24.88
C ILE A 10 -6.08 -3.82 -24.14
N LEU A 11 -6.44 -2.73 -24.77
CA LEU A 11 -6.30 -1.45 -24.11
C LEU A 11 -7.12 -1.35 -22.86
N PHE A 12 -8.23 -2.04 -22.81
CA PHE A 12 -9.03 -1.96 -21.62
C PHE A 12 -8.34 -2.56 -20.43
N PHE A 13 -7.46 -3.49 -20.64
CA PHE A 13 -6.79 -4.08 -19.51
C PHE A 13 -5.89 -3.11 -18.83
N PHE A 14 -5.48 -2.08 -19.51
CA PHE A 14 -4.60 -1.12 -18.88
C PHE A 14 -5.30 -0.37 -17.78
N SER A 15 -6.58 -0.23 -17.88
CA SER A 15 -7.29 0.49 -16.84
C SER A 15 -7.22 -0.25 -15.51
N ILE A 16 -6.95 -1.54 -15.56
CA ILE A 16 -6.82 -2.28 -14.33
C ILE A 16 -5.66 -1.78 -13.51
N LYS A 17 -4.67 -1.20 -14.17
CA LYS A 17 -3.53 -0.73 -13.43
C LYS A 17 -3.88 0.37 -12.46
N SER A 18 -4.94 1.09 -12.72
CA SER A 18 -5.32 2.16 -11.83
C SER A 18 -5.76 1.63 -10.48
N GLU A 19 -6.01 0.34 -10.39
CA GLU A 19 -6.40 -0.22 -9.13
C GLU A 19 -5.24 -0.39 -8.17
N LYS A 20 -4.02 -0.11 -8.64
CA LYS A 20 -2.87 -0.19 -7.76
C LYS A 20 -2.72 1.09 -6.97
N ASN A 21 -3.79 1.71 -6.62
CA ASN A 21 -3.77 2.93 -5.86
C ASN A 21 -3.58 2.61 -4.38
N LEU A 22 -2.51 3.14 -3.82
CA LEU A 22 -2.20 2.91 -2.43
C LEU A 22 -3.05 3.74 -1.49
N SER A 23 -3.63 4.83 -1.98
CA SER A 23 -4.42 5.72 -1.14
C SER A 23 -5.60 4.99 -0.52
N GLY A 24 -5.90 5.33 0.70
CA GLY A 24 -7.05 4.77 1.38
C GLY A 24 -6.69 4.19 2.72
N LEU A 25 -7.64 3.47 3.28
CA LEU A 25 -7.51 2.88 4.59
C LEU A 25 -7.36 1.37 4.46
N TRP A 26 -6.37 0.84 5.13
CA TRP A 26 -6.03 -0.57 5.07
C TRP A 26 -5.99 -1.15 6.48
N LYS A 27 -6.54 -2.33 6.65
CA LYS A 27 -6.56 -2.98 7.95
C LYS A 27 -5.68 -4.22 7.92
N SER A 28 -4.82 -4.38 8.93
CA SER A 28 -3.94 -5.53 9.03
C SER A 28 -4.74 -6.83 9.10
N THR A 29 -4.24 -7.86 8.45
CA THR A 29 -4.85 -9.18 8.56
C THR A 29 -4.42 -9.91 9.82
N ASP A 30 -3.46 -9.36 10.58
CA ASP A 30 -3.02 -9.97 11.82
C ASP A 30 -4.12 -9.81 12.85
N VAL A 31 -4.59 -10.90 13.40
CA VAL A 31 -5.71 -10.87 14.34
C VAL A 31 -5.28 -10.50 15.75
N ASP A 32 -3.99 -10.57 16.04
CA ASP A 32 -3.50 -10.29 17.38
C ASP A 32 -3.36 -8.79 17.66
N VAL A 33 -3.27 -7.99 16.62
CA VAL A 33 -3.07 -6.55 16.78
C VAL A 33 -3.98 -5.83 15.82
N VAL A 34 -4.81 -4.94 16.33
CA VAL A 34 -5.66 -4.11 15.48
C VAL A 34 -4.81 -2.95 14.97
N LYS A 35 -4.51 -2.99 13.69
CA LYS A 35 -3.65 -1.99 13.08
C LYS A 35 -4.23 -1.54 11.77
N TYR A 36 -4.24 -0.22 11.57
CA TYR A 36 -4.69 0.36 10.31
C TYR A 36 -3.59 1.22 9.73
N LEU A 37 -3.51 1.26 8.43
CA LEU A 37 -2.65 2.18 7.70
C LEU A 37 -3.52 3.04 6.82
N LYS A 38 -3.32 4.34 6.89
CA LYS A 38 -4.05 5.26 6.04
C LYS A 38 -3.03 6.03 5.21
N PHE A 39 -3.10 5.87 3.90
CA PHE A 39 -2.23 6.58 2.99
C PHE A 39 -3.06 7.65 2.31
N ASP A 40 -2.61 8.91 2.39
CA ASP A 40 -3.32 9.94 1.67
C ASP A 40 -2.53 10.33 0.42
N ASN A 41 -3.09 11.20 -0.39
CA ASN A 41 -2.47 11.58 -1.65
C ASN A 41 -1.41 12.64 -1.49
N ASN A 42 -1.22 13.14 -0.29
CA ASN A 42 -0.27 14.22 -0.04
C ASN A 42 1.04 13.73 0.55
N GLY A 43 1.25 12.41 0.57
CA GLY A 43 2.49 11.87 1.07
C GLY A 43 2.50 11.64 2.57
N LEU A 44 1.34 11.51 3.18
CA LEU A 44 1.25 11.24 4.60
C LEU A 44 0.71 9.85 4.84
N LEU A 45 1.42 9.08 5.66
CA LEU A 45 1.00 7.77 6.11
C LEU A 45 0.65 7.88 7.58
N THR A 46 -0.55 7.49 7.94
CA THR A 46 -0.98 7.46 9.33
C THR A 46 -1.11 6.02 9.76
N GLU A 47 -0.42 5.66 10.81
CA GLU A 47 -0.48 4.31 11.37
C GLU A 47 -1.28 4.37 12.65
N ILE A 48 -2.30 3.53 12.75
CA ILE A 48 -3.17 3.49 13.92
C ILE A 48 -3.05 2.09 14.51
N ILE A 49 -2.46 1.99 15.69
CA ILE A 49 -2.31 0.72 16.39
C ILE A 49 -3.01 0.87 17.71
N GLU A 50 -4.07 0.07 17.87
CA GLU A 50 -4.92 0.16 19.05
C GLU A 50 -5.43 1.59 19.19
N ASN A 51 -5.05 2.31 20.21
CA ASN A 51 -5.52 3.67 20.38
C ASN A 51 -4.44 4.70 20.10
N GLN A 52 -3.34 4.30 19.48
CA GLN A 52 -2.23 5.21 19.24
C GLN A 52 -2.11 5.48 17.76
N THR A 53 -1.87 6.74 17.44
CA THR A 53 -1.77 7.19 16.06
C THR A 53 -0.42 7.84 15.86
N LYS A 54 0.26 7.44 14.78
CA LYS A 54 1.52 8.04 14.38
C LYS A 54 1.46 8.37 12.91
N SER A 55 2.09 9.46 12.53
CA SER A 55 2.10 9.89 11.14
C SER A 55 3.53 9.99 10.64
N TYR A 56 3.71 9.61 9.40
CA TYR A 56 5.00 9.61 8.74
C TYR A 56 4.86 10.19 7.35
N ARG A 57 5.92 10.79 6.84
CA ARG A 57 5.94 11.15 5.44
C ARG A 57 6.37 9.95 4.64
N TYR A 58 5.84 9.81 3.45
CA TYR A 58 6.24 8.70 2.60
C TYR A 58 6.33 9.16 1.16
N LYS A 59 7.16 8.46 0.40
CA LYS A 59 7.26 8.64 -1.05
C LYS A 59 7.03 7.29 -1.67
N LYS A 60 6.39 7.29 -2.82
CA LYS A 60 6.04 6.07 -3.48
C LYS A 60 6.52 6.11 -4.91
N ASN A 61 7.12 5.01 -5.36
CA ASN A 61 7.31 4.80 -6.78
C ASN A 61 6.52 3.55 -7.15
N GLU A 62 6.84 2.94 -8.27
CA GLU A 62 6.03 1.87 -8.77
C GLU A 62 5.94 0.67 -7.84
N ASN A 63 7.06 0.32 -7.22
CA ASN A 63 7.15 -0.89 -6.45
C ASN A 63 7.62 -0.71 -5.01
N PHE A 64 7.95 0.51 -4.63
CA PHE A 64 8.54 0.75 -3.32
C PHE A 64 7.89 1.92 -2.63
N ILE A 65 7.88 1.84 -1.32
CA ILE A 65 7.46 2.92 -0.45
C ILE A 65 8.66 3.26 0.42
N GLU A 66 9.01 4.54 0.48
CA GLU A 66 10.05 5.01 1.36
C GLU A 66 9.39 5.79 2.48
N ILE A 67 9.54 5.35 3.71
CA ILE A 67 8.91 5.96 4.87
C ILE A 67 9.98 6.69 5.67
N GLU A 68 9.76 7.97 5.93
CA GLU A 68 10.69 8.80 6.65
C GLU A 68 10.39 8.70 8.15
N LEU A 69 11.41 8.35 8.93
CA LEU A 69 11.25 8.19 10.36
C LEU A 69 11.57 9.49 11.08
N GLU A 70 11.23 9.55 12.34
CA GLU A 70 11.38 10.77 13.13
C GLU A 70 12.83 11.22 13.26
N ASN A 71 13.75 10.27 13.25
CA ASN A 71 15.15 10.61 13.42
C ASN A 71 15.82 11.02 12.11
N GLY A 72 15.07 11.19 11.04
CA GLY A 72 15.62 11.60 9.76
C GLY A 72 16.04 10.45 8.86
N SER A 73 16.09 9.24 9.36
CA SER A 73 16.37 8.10 8.51
C SER A 73 15.12 7.66 7.78
N SER A 74 15.27 6.76 6.84
CA SER A 74 14.11 6.25 6.11
C SER A 74 14.18 4.75 6.00
N VAL A 75 13.02 4.14 5.82
CA VAL A 75 12.88 2.71 5.62
C VAL A 75 12.25 2.50 4.26
N GLU A 76 12.88 1.66 3.45
CA GLU A 76 12.34 1.35 2.14
C GLU A 76 11.69 -0.01 2.19
N SER A 77 10.47 -0.10 1.69
CA SER A 77 9.70 -1.34 1.66
C SER A 77 9.19 -1.56 0.27
N SER A 78 9.18 -2.80 -0.16
CA SER A 78 8.50 -3.11 -1.41
C SER A 78 7.03 -3.35 -1.11
N PHE A 79 6.19 -3.13 -2.09
CA PHE A 79 4.76 -3.37 -1.92
C PHE A 79 4.12 -3.77 -3.22
N TYR A 80 3.00 -4.46 -3.11
CA TYR A 80 2.14 -4.67 -4.25
C TYR A 80 0.71 -4.80 -3.77
N ILE A 81 -0.20 -4.50 -4.68
CA ILE A 81 -1.63 -4.55 -4.40
C ILE A 81 -2.25 -5.53 -5.37
N ASN A 82 -3.00 -6.49 -4.83
CA ASN A 82 -3.70 -7.46 -5.62
C ASN A 82 -5.14 -7.43 -5.15
N ALA A 83 -6.02 -6.92 -6.00
CA ALA A 83 -7.43 -6.70 -5.64
C ALA A 83 -7.49 -5.81 -4.40
N ASP A 84 -8.03 -6.29 -3.31
CA ASP A 84 -8.15 -5.50 -2.10
C ASP A 84 -7.09 -5.81 -1.06
N THR A 85 -6.03 -6.49 -1.45
CA THR A 85 -4.98 -6.88 -0.52
C THR A 85 -3.70 -6.11 -0.83
N LEU A 86 -3.17 -5.46 0.18
CA LEU A 86 -1.88 -4.78 0.11
C LEU A 86 -0.85 -5.63 0.85
N THR A 87 0.25 -5.93 0.18
CA THR A 87 1.36 -6.64 0.80
C THR A 87 2.55 -5.71 0.88
N ILE A 88 3.11 -5.58 2.06
CA ILE A 88 4.29 -4.77 2.29
C ILE A 88 5.38 -5.70 2.82
N GLN A 89 6.56 -5.59 2.23
CA GLN A 89 7.67 -6.46 2.59
C GLN A 89 8.91 -5.62 2.80
N TYR A 90 9.61 -5.87 3.89
CA TYR A 90 10.82 -5.14 4.23
C TYR A 90 11.76 -6.06 5.00
N PHE A 91 12.98 -5.59 5.25
CA PHE A 91 13.94 -6.36 6.02
C PHE A 91 14.13 -5.73 7.38
N GLU A 92 14.18 -6.56 8.38
CA GLU A 92 14.42 -6.12 9.73
C GLU A 92 15.39 -7.09 10.36
N ASN A 93 16.55 -6.58 10.78
CA ASN A 93 17.59 -7.41 11.38
C ASN A 93 18.01 -8.55 10.47
N GLY A 94 18.06 -8.28 9.18
CA GLY A 94 18.47 -9.29 8.20
C GLY A 94 17.41 -10.28 7.82
N LYS A 95 16.21 -10.14 8.36
CA LYS A 95 15.12 -11.05 8.05
C LYS A 95 14.06 -10.35 7.25
N SER A 96 13.44 -11.08 6.35
CA SER A 96 12.35 -10.56 5.54
C SER A 96 11.05 -10.58 6.35
N VAL A 97 10.40 -9.44 6.43
CA VAL A 97 9.11 -9.32 7.11
C VAL A 97 8.07 -8.98 6.07
N ARG A 98 6.93 -9.67 6.13
CA ARG A 98 5.88 -9.51 5.15
C ARG A 98 4.56 -9.33 5.88
N ASN A 99 3.91 -8.21 5.63
CA ASN A 99 2.64 -7.90 6.26
C ASN A 99 1.59 -7.71 5.20
N GLN A 100 0.39 -8.16 5.47
CA GLN A 100 -0.73 -8.03 4.55
C GLN A 100 -1.85 -7.25 5.19
N TYR A 101 -2.53 -6.45 4.36
CA TYR A 101 -3.60 -5.59 4.81
C TYR A 101 -4.75 -5.70 3.82
N LEU A 102 -5.95 -5.53 4.30
CA LEU A 102 -7.13 -5.51 3.47
C LEU A 102 -7.67 -4.10 3.39
N ARG A 103 -8.10 -3.71 2.21
CA ARG A 103 -8.69 -2.40 2.03
C ARG A 103 -10.01 -2.36 2.79
N THR A 104 -10.23 -1.27 3.50
CA THR A 104 -11.42 -1.15 4.32
C THR A 104 -12.04 0.23 4.12
N LYS A 105 -13.32 0.32 4.40
CA LYS A 105 -14.02 1.58 4.33
C LYS A 105 -14.45 2.04 5.70
N LEU A 106 -13.94 1.42 6.71
CA LEU A 106 -14.35 1.76 8.05
C LEU A 106 -14.03 3.20 8.35
N ALA A 107 -15.00 3.93 8.82
CA ALA A 107 -14.78 5.29 9.25
C ALA A 107 -14.30 5.24 10.69
N LEU A 108 -13.25 5.97 10.96
CA LEU A 108 -12.68 5.97 12.30
C LEU A 108 -13.12 7.20 13.09
#